data_c95b8c5162eef6ec2df5811a5e5b107f
#
_entry.id   c95b8c5162eef6ec2df5811a5e5b107f
#
_cell.length_a   1.000
_cell.length_b   1.000
_cell.length_c   1.000
_cell.angle_alpha   90.00
_cell.angle_beta   90.00
_cell.angle_gamma   90.00
#
_symmetry.space_group_name_H-M   'P 1'
#
loop_
_entity.id
_entity.type
_entity.pdbx_description
1 polymer ?
#
loop_
_entity_poly.entity_id
_entity_poly.type
_entity_poly.pdbx_seq_one_letter_code
_entity_poly.pdbx_strand_id
1 'polypeptide(L)'
;MDYCKEYEKRFDRYYDELKWLYCELYQNQDEALKQLCGQMYRFYTERKAALKTMDREREKDPQWYKGNRMVGMMMYVDAFAGDLNGVLKHLDYIEECGVNYLHLMPLLDTPEGRSDGGYAVSDFRKVRPDLGTMEDLECLAKECHKRGVSICLDFVMNHTSEDHEWARKAKAGDPEYQSRYFFYDNYDLPAQFERTVPEVFPTTAPGNFTWVQEAGKYVMTTFYPYQWDLNYWNPVVLNEMAQNMLNLVNRGIDVIRIDAVPYIWKQLGTNCRNLPQVHTIVRIMRIICEIVCPGVLLLGEVVMEPDKVVPYFGSVEKPECHMLYNVTTMAATWNSVATRDIRLLRQQMNVVSGLPKDYVFLNYLRCHDDIGWGLDYPWLKQFGIDEVSHKKYLNDFLTGQYPGSFGRGELYNSDPESGDARLCGTTASLCGIEKAAFEKDTEALEKAVRLDLMLHAYMLSQSGIPVIYSGDEIGQENDYTYHENPRKWDDSRYLHRGDFRWDLEKKRSVKGSLQEKIFDGIRKLETIRAQYPVFCTDARVWTIDTWDDSILGLVREYGEEKVIALFNFSEFDKVAWINEEDGMYTDLISGRAMEAKGVEIPAYGVYWLMRENGIEENK
;
A
#
# COMPACT_ATOMS: atom_id res chain seq x y z
N MET A 1 33.00 -16.31 -12.06
CA MET A 1 32.52 -15.89 -10.71
C MET A 1 31.95 -17.12 -10.03
N ASP A 2 32.29 -17.31 -8.76
CA ASP A 2 31.86 -18.49 -8.02
C ASP A 2 30.56 -18.19 -7.27
N TYR A 3 29.42 -18.33 -7.96
CA TYR A 3 28.10 -18.10 -7.39
C TYR A 3 27.79 -19.01 -6.18
N CYS A 4 28.43 -20.17 -6.08
CA CYS A 4 28.24 -21.08 -4.98
C CYS A 4 28.75 -20.47 -3.67
N LYS A 5 29.91 -19.81 -3.69
CA LYS A 5 30.50 -19.14 -2.52
C LYS A 5 29.66 -17.93 -2.01
N GLU A 6 28.97 -17.22 -2.91
CA GLU A 6 28.08 -16.12 -2.51
C GLU A 6 26.89 -16.65 -1.72
N TYR A 7 26.25 -17.72 -2.21
CA TYR A 7 25.14 -18.37 -1.50
C TYR A 7 25.60 -18.92 -0.16
N GLU A 8 26.71 -19.67 -0.14
CA GLU A 8 27.26 -20.27 1.09
C GLU A 8 27.53 -19.19 2.15
N LYS A 9 28.15 -18.06 1.79
CA LYS A 9 28.41 -16.95 2.71
C LYS A 9 27.13 -16.37 3.32
N ARG A 10 26.07 -16.19 2.52
CA ARG A 10 24.76 -15.69 3.00
C ARG A 10 24.08 -16.76 3.85
N PHE A 11 24.12 -18.01 3.41
CA PHE A 11 23.55 -19.14 4.16
C PHE A 11 24.20 -19.27 5.53
N ASP A 12 25.53 -19.29 5.62
CA ASP A 12 26.26 -19.38 6.88
C ASP A 12 25.94 -18.20 7.83
N ARG A 13 25.70 -17.02 7.26
CA ARG A 13 25.34 -15.82 8.04
C ARG A 13 23.97 -15.94 8.72
N TYR A 14 23.00 -16.55 8.06
CA TYR A 14 21.60 -16.52 8.51
C TYR A 14 21.07 -17.88 8.98
N TYR A 15 21.80 -18.97 8.77
CA TYR A 15 21.28 -20.32 9.02
C TYR A 15 20.93 -20.57 10.49
N ASP A 16 21.74 -20.13 11.43
CA ASP A 16 21.48 -20.35 12.85
C ASP A 16 20.20 -19.64 13.30
N GLU A 17 19.97 -18.42 12.82
CA GLU A 17 18.73 -17.67 13.08
C GLU A 17 17.54 -18.35 12.40
N LEU A 18 17.68 -18.75 11.14
CA LEU A 18 16.63 -19.46 10.40
C LEU A 18 16.22 -20.74 11.13
N LYS A 19 17.20 -21.53 11.55
CA LYS A 19 16.98 -22.77 12.30
C LYS A 19 16.26 -22.50 13.62
N TRP A 20 16.71 -21.50 14.36
CA TRP A 20 16.08 -21.13 15.64
C TRP A 20 14.61 -20.73 15.44
N LEU A 21 14.32 -19.82 14.53
CA LEU A 21 12.96 -19.38 14.21
C LEU A 21 12.06 -20.52 13.73
N TYR A 22 12.61 -21.41 12.90
CA TYR A 22 11.88 -22.57 12.39
C TYR A 22 11.54 -23.54 13.53
N CYS A 23 12.46 -23.76 14.47
CA CYS A 23 12.24 -24.60 15.65
C CYS A 23 11.24 -24.00 16.65
N GLU A 24 11.13 -22.66 16.74
CA GLU A 24 10.11 -21.98 17.53
C GLU A 24 8.70 -22.29 17.03
N LEU A 25 8.52 -22.40 15.70
CA LEU A 25 7.23 -22.76 15.09
C LEU A 25 7.00 -24.28 15.08
N TYR A 26 8.05 -25.06 14.76
CA TYR A 26 7.96 -26.46 14.43
C TYR A 26 8.97 -27.28 15.22
N GLN A 27 8.63 -27.66 16.44
CA GLN A 27 9.50 -28.49 17.26
C GLN A 27 9.74 -29.87 16.59
N ASN A 28 11.00 -30.32 16.58
CA ASN A 28 11.43 -31.63 16.07
C ASN A 28 11.13 -31.86 14.57
N GLN A 29 11.13 -30.81 13.74
CA GLN A 29 10.89 -30.91 12.29
C GLN A 29 12.18 -30.66 11.47
N ASP A 30 13.30 -31.24 11.88
CA ASP A 30 14.60 -31.06 11.21
C ASP A 30 14.60 -31.46 9.73
N GLU A 31 13.82 -32.48 9.35
CA GLU A 31 13.71 -32.90 7.95
C GLU A 31 12.97 -31.87 7.10
N ALA A 32 11.91 -31.26 7.62
CA ALA A 32 11.20 -30.20 6.94
C ALA A 32 12.07 -28.93 6.76
N LEU A 33 12.87 -28.58 7.75
CA LEU A 33 13.87 -27.49 7.63
C LEU A 33 14.92 -27.82 6.56
N LYS A 34 15.43 -29.05 6.54
CA LYS A 34 16.40 -29.50 5.54
C LYS A 34 15.81 -29.46 4.11
N GLN A 35 14.54 -29.82 3.96
CA GLN A 35 13.82 -29.67 2.68
C GLN A 35 13.73 -28.20 2.27
N LEU A 36 13.38 -27.27 3.19
CA LEU A 36 13.35 -25.82 2.91
C LEU A 36 14.73 -25.35 2.44
N CYS A 37 15.82 -25.70 3.15
CA CYS A 37 17.17 -25.31 2.75
C CYS A 37 17.56 -25.85 1.37
N GLY A 38 17.18 -27.11 1.06
CA GLY A 38 17.40 -27.69 -0.26
C GLY A 38 16.64 -26.96 -1.38
N GLN A 39 15.41 -26.54 -1.10
CA GLN A 39 14.60 -25.73 -2.01
C GLN A 39 15.21 -24.34 -2.25
N MET A 40 15.66 -23.67 -1.19
CA MET A 40 16.36 -22.37 -1.28
C MET A 40 17.60 -22.46 -2.18
N TYR A 41 18.42 -23.51 -2.01
CA TYR A 41 19.59 -23.73 -2.85
C TYR A 41 19.21 -23.97 -4.33
N ARG A 42 18.17 -24.75 -4.57
CA ARG A 42 17.65 -25.00 -5.93
C ARG A 42 17.22 -23.68 -6.59
N PHE A 43 16.37 -22.88 -5.92
CA PHE A 43 15.92 -21.58 -6.47
C PHE A 43 17.05 -20.60 -6.70
N TYR A 44 18.07 -20.60 -5.84
CA TYR A 44 19.27 -19.81 -6.08
C TYR A 44 20.03 -20.30 -7.31
N THR A 45 20.20 -21.60 -7.51
CA THR A 45 20.91 -22.13 -8.69
C THR A 45 20.18 -21.83 -9.99
N GLU A 46 18.84 -21.93 -9.98
CA GLU A 46 17.95 -21.64 -11.10
C GLU A 46 17.80 -20.14 -11.39
N ARG A 47 18.13 -19.24 -10.44
CA ARG A 47 18.02 -17.80 -10.61
C ARG A 47 18.92 -17.29 -11.72
N LYS A 48 18.36 -16.51 -12.66
CA LYS A 48 19.04 -16.03 -13.85
C LYS A 48 20.25 -15.14 -13.52
N ALA A 49 21.29 -15.20 -14.34
CA ALA A 49 22.52 -14.43 -14.12
C ALA A 49 22.31 -12.92 -14.04
N ALA A 50 21.38 -12.36 -14.84
CA ALA A 50 21.03 -10.94 -14.79
C ALA A 50 20.44 -10.55 -13.41
N LEU A 51 19.54 -11.38 -12.85
CA LEU A 51 18.96 -11.15 -11.52
C LEU A 51 20.00 -11.28 -10.41
N LYS A 52 20.90 -12.27 -10.50
CA LYS A 52 22.04 -12.40 -9.57
C LYS A 52 22.98 -11.20 -9.63
N THR A 53 23.12 -10.57 -10.78
CA THR A 53 23.93 -9.34 -10.91
C THR A 53 23.23 -8.18 -10.20
N MET A 54 21.94 -8.01 -10.41
CA MET A 54 21.13 -7.00 -9.74
C MET A 54 21.12 -7.21 -8.22
N ASP A 55 21.00 -8.45 -7.73
CA ASP A 55 21.10 -8.79 -6.30
C ASP A 55 22.41 -8.28 -5.69
N ARG A 56 23.55 -8.47 -6.39
CA ARG A 56 24.86 -8.00 -5.90
C ARG A 56 24.98 -6.48 -5.88
N GLU A 57 24.38 -5.80 -6.85
CA GLU A 57 24.36 -4.34 -6.90
C GLU A 57 23.54 -3.79 -5.73
N ARG A 58 22.37 -4.35 -5.49
CA ARG A 58 21.49 -3.98 -4.38
C ARG A 58 22.04 -4.40 -3.02
N GLU A 59 22.78 -5.50 -2.93
CA GLU A 59 23.46 -5.90 -1.70
C GLU A 59 24.59 -4.91 -1.30
N LYS A 60 25.18 -4.20 -2.27
CA LYS A 60 26.14 -3.11 -2.03
C LYS A 60 25.46 -1.81 -1.60
N ASP A 61 24.27 -1.57 -2.07
CA ASP A 61 23.39 -0.46 -1.71
C ASP A 61 22.05 -0.99 -1.20
N PRO A 62 21.96 -1.47 0.05
CA PRO A 62 20.73 -2.05 0.60
C PRO A 62 19.58 -1.04 0.70
N GLN A 63 19.88 0.25 0.56
CA GLN A 63 18.92 1.34 0.65
C GLN A 63 18.51 1.89 -0.73
N TRP A 64 18.77 1.15 -1.82
CA TRP A 64 18.53 1.54 -3.20
C TRP A 64 17.12 2.11 -3.46
N TYR A 65 16.12 1.74 -2.65
CA TYR A 65 14.72 2.15 -2.76
C TYR A 65 14.37 3.41 -1.94
N LYS A 66 15.32 4.01 -1.19
CA LYS A 66 15.07 5.14 -0.28
C LYS A 66 15.31 6.53 -0.89
N GLY A 67 15.73 6.58 -2.13
CA GLY A 67 16.09 7.83 -2.80
C GLY A 67 14.90 8.75 -3.08
N ASN A 68 15.18 10.05 -3.28
CA ASN A 68 14.19 11.08 -3.60
C ASN A 68 13.57 10.94 -5.00
N ARG A 69 14.08 10.05 -5.85
CA ARG A 69 13.55 9.78 -7.19
C ARG A 69 12.51 8.66 -7.23
N MET A 70 12.36 7.91 -6.13
CA MET A 70 11.41 6.80 -6.09
C MET A 70 9.97 7.33 -6.06
N VAL A 71 9.21 6.97 -7.09
CA VAL A 71 7.76 7.25 -7.23
C VAL A 71 7.09 5.99 -7.73
N GLY A 72 6.02 5.58 -7.09
CA GLY A 72 5.27 4.38 -7.43
C GLY A 72 3.94 4.67 -8.11
N MET A 73 3.47 3.66 -8.86
CA MET A 73 2.10 3.61 -9.39
C MET A 73 1.51 2.23 -9.13
N MET A 74 0.27 2.19 -8.63
CA MET A 74 -0.52 0.97 -8.47
C MET A 74 -1.53 0.85 -9.59
N MET A 75 -1.75 -0.36 -10.13
CA MET A 75 -2.77 -0.60 -11.15
C MET A 75 -3.24 -2.04 -11.19
N TYR A 76 -4.49 -2.26 -11.58
CA TYR A 76 -4.94 -3.52 -12.12
C TYR A 76 -4.53 -3.61 -13.60
N VAL A 77 -3.95 -4.74 -14.00
CA VAL A 77 -3.45 -4.95 -15.37
C VAL A 77 -4.57 -4.89 -16.40
N ASP A 78 -5.70 -5.55 -16.12
CA ASP A 78 -6.89 -5.56 -16.97
C ASP A 78 -7.50 -4.16 -17.10
N ALA A 79 -7.69 -3.46 -16.00
CA ALA A 79 -8.26 -2.11 -16.00
C ALA A 79 -7.36 -1.09 -16.69
N PHE A 80 -6.03 -1.20 -16.54
CA PHE A 80 -5.10 -0.25 -17.14
C PHE A 80 -4.91 -0.47 -18.65
N ALA A 81 -4.66 -1.71 -19.08
CA ALA A 81 -4.24 -1.98 -20.46
C ALA A 81 -4.76 -3.31 -21.04
N GLY A 82 -5.69 -3.97 -20.37
CA GLY A 82 -6.31 -5.22 -20.78
C GLY A 82 -5.50 -6.46 -20.40
N ASP A 83 -4.19 -6.47 -20.68
CA ASP A 83 -3.29 -7.58 -20.37
C ASP A 83 -1.84 -7.13 -20.12
N LEU A 84 -0.94 -8.06 -19.78
CA LEU A 84 0.48 -7.78 -19.53
C LEU A 84 1.19 -7.19 -20.77
N ASN A 85 0.83 -7.62 -21.98
CA ASN A 85 1.36 -7.09 -23.21
C ASN A 85 0.85 -5.67 -23.48
N GLY A 86 -0.37 -5.35 -23.03
CA GLY A 86 -0.89 -3.98 -23.00
C GLY A 86 -0.06 -3.08 -22.10
N VAL A 87 0.22 -3.51 -20.86
CA VAL A 87 1.10 -2.75 -19.94
C VAL A 87 2.48 -2.52 -20.57
N LEU A 88 3.06 -3.58 -21.18
CA LEU A 88 4.34 -3.48 -21.88
C LEU A 88 4.35 -2.41 -22.97
N LYS A 89 3.25 -2.24 -23.72
CA LYS A 89 3.12 -1.21 -24.77
C LYS A 89 3.01 0.21 -24.21
N HIS A 90 2.59 0.35 -22.95
CA HIS A 90 2.39 1.63 -22.29
C HIS A 90 3.52 1.99 -21.30
N LEU A 91 4.66 1.28 -21.33
CA LEU A 91 5.80 1.61 -20.45
C LEU A 91 6.34 3.03 -20.68
N ASP A 92 6.28 3.55 -21.91
CA ASP A 92 6.70 4.94 -22.20
C ASP A 92 5.81 5.95 -21.44
N TYR A 93 4.49 5.70 -21.36
CA TYR A 93 3.56 6.51 -20.56
C TYR A 93 3.89 6.42 -19.05
N ILE A 94 4.16 5.21 -18.56
CA ILE A 94 4.52 4.99 -17.15
C ILE A 94 5.80 5.74 -16.78
N GLU A 95 6.82 5.73 -17.65
CA GLU A 95 8.04 6.53 -17.46
C GLU A 95 7.75 8.03 -17.53
N GLU A 96 6.89 8.48 -18.44
CA GLU A 96 6.47 9.88 -18.55
C GLU A 96 5.76 10.35 -17.29
N CYS A 97 5.01 9.47 -16.59
CA CYS A 97 4.47 9.70 -15.25
C CYS A 97 5.55 9.74 -14.15
N GLY A 98 6.85 9.61 -14.45
CA GLY A 98 7.94 9.62 -13.46
C GLY A 98 8.05 8.37 -12.62
N VAL A 99 7.32 7.35 -12.95
CA VAL A 99 7.20 6.11 -12.18
C VAL A 99 8.42 5.22 -12.37
N ASN A 100 9.01 4.78 -11.28
CA ASN A 100 10.09 3.79 -11.26
C ASN A 100 9.85 2.65 -10.25
N TYR A 101 8.65 2.59 -9.69
CA TYR A 101 8.12 1.52 -8.87
C TYR A 101 6.69 1.19 -9.34
N LEU A 102 6.51 0.05 -9.99
CA LEU A 102 5.23 -0.36 -10.57
C LEU A 102 4.61 -1.50 -9.73
N HIS A 103 3.51 -1.22 -9.06
CA HIS A 103 2.77 -2.22 -8.30
C HIS A 103 1.61 -2.74 -9.13
N LEU A 104 1.73 -3.96 -9.60
CA LEU A 104 0.67 -4.68 -10.29
C LEU A 104 -0.21 -5.39 -9.26
N MET A 105 -1.50 -5.01 -9.22
CA MET A 105 -2.51 -5.68 -8.38
C MET A 105 -2.61 -7.16 -8.74
N PRO A 106 -3.26 -8.00 -7.90
CA PRO A 106 -3.21 -9.45 -8.06
C PRO A 106 -3.51 -9.90 -9.49
N LEU A 107 -2.58 -10.64 -10.07
CA LEU A 107 -2.66 -11.12 -11.46
C LEU A 107 -2.48 -12.65 -11.59
N LEU A 108 -2.29 -13.35 -10.46
CA LEU A 108 -2.20 -14.81 -10.46
C LEU A 108 -3.57 -15.44 -10.71
N ASP A 109 -3.57 -16.71 -11.07
CA ASP A 109 -4.77 -17.45 -11.46
C ASP A 109 -5.82 -17.46 -10.34
N THR A 110 -7.05 -17.13 -10.69
CA THR A 110 -8.22 -17.05 -9.78
C THR A 110 -9.47 -17.51 -10.51
N PRO A 111 -10.46 -18.08 -9.81
CA PRO A 111 -11.73 -18.44 -10.42
C PRO A 111 -12.54 -17.21 -10.82
N GLU A 112 -13.22 -17.30 -11.94
CA GLU A 112 -14.11 -16.25 -12.41
C GLU A 112 -15.29 -16.01 -11.45
N GLY A 113 -15.54 -14.77 -11.06
CA GLY A 113 -16.68 -14.36 -10.23
C GLY A 113 -16.52 -14.63 -8.72
N ARG A 114 -15.47 -15.36 -8.31
CA ARG A 114 -15.13 -15.63 -6.89
C ARG A 114 -13.66 -15.36 -6.62
N SER A 115 -13.20 -14.18 -7.04
CA SER A 115 -11.78 -13.83 -7.00
C SER A 115 -11.43 -12.81 -5.91
N ASP A 116 -12.41 -12.08 -5.38
CA ASP A 116 -12.16 -10.94 -4.48
C ASP A 116 -11.07 -10.00 -5.02
N GLY A 117 -11.25 -9.49 -6.25
CA GLY A 117 -10.27 -8.62 -6.88
C GLY A 117 -8.91 -9.30 -7.18
N GLY A 118 -8.87 -10.64 -7.25
CA GLY A 118 -7.66 -11.42 -7.53
C GLY A 118 -7.01 -12.05 -6.28
N TYR A 119 -7.56 -11.82 -5.08
CA TYR A 119 -6.99 -12.34 -3.84
C TYR A 119 -7.37 -13.79 -3.52
N ALA A 120 -8.35 -14.41 -4.22
CA ALA A 120 -8.66 -15.83 -4.08
C ALA A 120 -7.81 -16.67 -5.06
N VAL A 121 -6.53 -16.83 -4.78
CA VAL A 121 -5.57 -17.48 -5.70
C VAL A 121 -5.82 -18.98 -5.81
N SER A 122 -6.01 -19.48 -7.04
CA SER A 122 -6.18 -20.90 -7.38
C SER A 122 -4.87 -21.58 -7.83
N ASP A 123 -3.90 -20.83 -8.36
CA ASP A 123 -2.57 -21.31 -8.70
C ASP A 123 -1.53 -20.19 -8.62
N PHE A 124 -0.60 -20.30 -7.65
CA PHE A 124 0.48 -19.32 -7.47
C PHE A 124 1.56 -19.34 -8.56
N ARG A 125 1.51 -20.29 -9.48
CA ARG A 125 2.51 -20.51 -10.55
C ARG A 125 1.99 -20.17 -11.91
N LYS A 126 0.78 -19.60 -11.98
CA LYS A 126 0.15 -19.16 -13.23
C LYS A 126 -0.34 -17.72 -13.11
N VAL A 127 -0.23 -17.02 -14.20
CA VAL A 127 -0.96 -15.77 -14.42
C VAL A 127 -2.39 -16.12 -14.83
N ARG A 128 -3.36 -15.33 -14.43
CA ARG A 128 -4.75 -15.42 -14.88
C ARG A 128 -4.79 -15.40 -16.41
N PRO A 129 -5.45 -16.38 -17.06
CA PRO A 129 -5.31 -16.61 -18.52
C PRO A 129 -5.67 -15.41 -19.40
N ASP A 130 -6.60 -14.56 -18.95
CA ASP A 130 -6.99 -13.33 -19.67
C ASP A 130 -5.95 -12.23 -19.56
N LEU A 131 -5.04 -12.27 -18.59
CA LEU A 131 -3.95 -11.30 -18.42
C LEU A 131 -2.66 -11.71 -19.13
N GLY A 132 -2.49 -12.98 -19.50
CA GLY A 132 -1.31 -13.50 -20.17
C GLY A 132 -0.71 -14.74 -19.51
N THR A 133 0.60 -14.86 -19.61
CA THR A 133 1.38 -16.02 -19.13
C THR A 133 2.47 -15.58 -18.14
N MET A 134 3.09 -16.56 -17.46
CA MET A 134 4.29 -16.28 -16.62
C MET A 134 5.48 -15.78 -17.45
N GLU A 135 5.54 -16.17 -18.72
CA GLU A 135 6.55 -15.70 -19.67
C GLU A 135 6.31 -14.25 -20.06
N ASP A 136 5.05 -13.80 -20.20
CA ASP A 136 4.69 -12.40 -20.44
C ASP A 136 5.05 -11.53 -19.22
N LEU A 137 4.77 -12.01 -18.00
CA LEU A 137 5.17 -11.35 -16.76
C LEU A 137 6.70 -11.18 -16.67
N GLU A 138 7.45 -12.24 -17.01
CA GLU A 138 8.91 -12.18 -17.03
C GLU A 138 9.42 -11.22 -18.10
N CYS A 139 8.78 -11.17 -19.27
CA CYS A 139 9.12 -10.23 -20.34
C CYS A 139 8.88 -8.78 -19.86
N LEU A 140 7.74 -8.50 -19.25
CA LEU A 140 7.44 -7.19 -18.68
C LEU A 140 8.47 -6.79 -17.62
N ALA A 141 8.80 -7.69 -16.67
CA ALA A 141 9.80 -7.44 -15.64
C ALA A 141 11.17 -7.07 -16.25
N LYS A 142 11.60 -7.81 -17.25
CA LYS A 142 12.86 -7.54 -17.96
C LYS A 142 12.87 -6.16 -18.66
N GLU A 143 11.77 -5.76 -19.30
CA GLU A 143 11.68 -4.47 -19.96
C GLU A 143 11.60 -3.32 -18.93
N CYS A 144 10.90 -3.52 -17.82
CA CYS A 144 10.90 -2.58 -16.68
C CYS A 144 12.30 -2.38 -16.11
N HIS A 145 13.05 -3.47 -15.86
CA HIS A 145 14.43 -3.37 -15.36
C HIS A 145 15.36 -2.59 -16.30
N LYS A 146 15.22 -2.72 -17.62
CA LYS A 146 16.01 -1.93 -18.58
C LYS A 146 15.76 -0.43 -18.46
N ARG A 147 14.57 -0.03 -17.99
CA ARG A 147 14.12 1.34 -17.80
C ARG A 147 14.32 1.83 -16.36
N GLY A 148 14.90 1.01 -15.48
CA GLY A 148 15.07 1.34 -14.06
C GLY A 148 13.77 1.31 -13.26
N VAL A 149 12.74 0.61 -13.75
CA VAL A 149 11.46 0.41 -13.07
C VAL A 149 11.47 -0.90 -12.33
N SER A 150 11.21 -0.88 -11.02
CA SER A 150 11.04 -2.06 -10.17
C SER A 150 9.59 -2.51 -10.17
N ILE A 151 9.36 -3.84 -10.12
CA ILE A 151 8.01 -4.41 -10.09
C ILE A 151 7.68 -4.95 -8.72
N CYS A 152 6.52 -4.56 -8.20
CA CYS A 152 5.86 -5.14 -7.05
C CYS A 152 4.69 -6.03 -7.47
N LEU A 153 4.54 -7.16 -6.77
CA LEU A 153 3.45 -8.09 -6.99
C LEU A 153 2.86 -8.56 -5.67
N ASP A 154 1.54 -8.69 -5.65
CA ASP A 154 0.82 -9.25 -4.51
C ASP A 154 1.09 -10.74 -4.30
N PHE A 155 1.25 -11.13 -3.04
CA PHE A 155 1.46 -12.50 -2.62
C PHE A 155 0.56 -12.84 -1.42
N VAL A 156 -0.50 -13.58 -1.68
CA VAL A 156 -1.50 -13.95 -0.68
C VAL A 156 -0.98 -15.12 0.15
N MET A 157 -0.60 -14.84 1.41
CA MET A 157 -0.08 -15.87 2.32
C MET A 157 -1.14 -16.46 3.25
N ASN A 158 -2.19 -15.71 3.58
CA ASN A 158 -3.16 -16.15 4.59
C ASN A 158 -4.06 -17.29 4.12
N HIS A 159 -4.43 -17.32 2.84
CA HIS A 159 -5.45 -18.23 2.31
C HIS A 159 -5.22 -18.60 0.85
N THR A 160 -5.97 -19.59 0.37
CA THR A 160 -6.11 -19.89 -1.06
C THR A 160 -7.58 -19.87 -1.46
N SER A 161 -7.83 -19.84 -2.78
CA SER A 161 -9.16 -20.16 -3.31
C SER A 161 -9.57 -21.59 -2.94
N GLU A 162 -10.87 -21.83 -2.77
CA GLU A 162 -11.45 -23.17 -2.66
C GLU A 162 -11.24 -24.03 -3.92
N ASP A 163 -10.84 -23.40 -5.04
CA ASP A 163 -10.50 -24.05 -6.30
C ASP A 163 -8.98 -24.30 -6.47
N HIS A 164 -8.16 -23.96 -5.48
CA HIS A 164 -6.76 -24.33 -5.45
C HIS A 164 -6.58 -25.85 -5.44
N GLU A 165 -5.52 -26.37 -6.05
CA GLU A 165 -5.26 -27.81 -6.10
C GLU A 165 -5.35 -28.49 -4.73
N TRP A 166 -4.78 -27.84 -3.69
CA TRP A 166 -4.83 -28.36 -2.32
C TRP A 166 -6.26 -28.41 -1.78
N ALA A 167 -7.04 -27.37 -2.02
CA ALA A 167 -8.43 -27.29 -1.59
C ALA A 167 -9.29 -28.35 -2.29
N ARG A 168 -9.10 -28.58 -3.60
CA ARG A 168 -9.80 -29.63 -4.34
C ARG A 168 -9.49 -31.02 -3.81
N LYS A 169 -8.23 -31.33 -3.48
CA LYS A 169 -7.84 -32.61 -2.88
C LYS A 169 -8.38 -32.74 -1.44
N ALA A 170 -8.37 -31.66 -0.67
CA ALA A 170 -8.97 -31.64 0.66
C ALA A 170 -10.49 -31.87 0.63
N LYS A 171 -11.21 -31.28 -0.34
CA LYS A 171 -12.64 -31.58 -0.62
C LYS A 171 -12.88 -33.05 -0.90
N ALA A 172 -11.98 -33.68 -1.65
CA ALA A 172 -12.05 -35.11 -1.99
C ALA A 172 -11.74 -36.03 -0.79
N GLY A 173 -11.43 -35.49 0.38
CA GLY A 173 -11.20 -36.22 1.61
C GLY A 173 -9.76 -36.66 1.85
N ASP A 174 -8.78 -36.15 1.09
CA ASP A 174 -7.36 -36.43 1.29
C ASP A 174 -6.86 -35.82 2.60
N PRO A 175 -6.44 -36.64 3.61
CA PRO A 175 -6.08 -36.13 4.93
C PRO A 175 -4.82 -35.24 4.91
N GLU A 176 -3.87 -35.50 4.00
CA GLU A 176 -2.65 -34.69 3.85
C GLU A 176 -3.03 -33.27 3.45
N TYR A 177 -3.92 -33.12 2.47
CA TYR A 177 -4.36 -31.81 2.00
C TYR A 177 -5.36 -31.13 2.95
N GLN A 178 -6.20 -31.90 3.67
CA GLN A 178 -7.00 -31.34 4.75
C GLN A 178 -6.14 -30.74 5.86
N SER A 179 -4.97 -31.33 6.17
CA SER A 179 -4.05 -30.80 7.18
C SER A 179 -3.43 -29.46 6.82
N ARG A 180 -3.51 -29.04 5.55
CA ARG A 180 -3.02 -27.73 5.06
C ARG A 180 -3.98 -26.58 5.34
N TYR A 181 -5.20 -26.89 5.81
CA TYR A 181 -6.25 -25.94 6.20
C TYR A 181 -6.76 -26.29 7.59
N PHE A 182 -7.64 -25.45 8.14
CA PHE A 182 -8.29 -25.70 9.43
C PHE A 182 -9.67 -26.35 9.20
N PHE A 183 -9.72 -27.68 9.13
CA PHE A 183 -10.95 -28.45 8.98
C PHE A 183 -11.46 -29.00 10.31
N TYR A 184 -12.79 -28.96 10.53
CA TYR A 184 -13.47 -29.44 11.72
C TYR A 184 -14.69 -30.29 11.36
N ASP A 185 -14.86 -31.44 12.06
CA ASP A 185 -15.97 -32.37 11.80
C ASP A 185 -17.34 -31.84 12.25
N ASN A 186 -17.34 -30.91 13.20
CA ASN A 186 -18.55 -30.29 13.74
C ASN A 186 -18.28 -28.80 14.10
N TYR A 187 -19.30 -28.10 14.59
CA TYR A 187 -19.20 -26.66 14.90
C TYR A 187 -18.72 -26.35 16.33
N ASP A 188 -18.29 -27.34 17.12
CA ASP A 188 -17.91 -27.11 18.53
C ASP A 188 -16.65 -26.25 18.70
N LEU A 189 -15.59 -26.56 17.92
CA LEU A 189 -14.38 -25.75 17.88
C LEU A 189 -14.56 -24.43 17.09
N PRO A 190 -15.19 -24.42 15.90
CA PRO A 190 -15.59 -23.19 15.24
C PRO A 190 -16.30 -22.19 16.16
N ALA A 191 -17.33 -22.63 16.90
CA ALA A 191 -18.05 -21.77 17.84
C ALA A 191 -17.16 -21.22 18.99
N GLN A 192 -16.08 -21.92 19.35
CA GLN A 192 -15.12 -21.41 20.33
C GLN A 192 -14.20 -20.32 19.72
N PHE A 193 -13.78 -20.49 18.47
CA PHE A 193 -13.03 -19.44 17.75
C PHE A 193 -13.87 -18.17 17.61
N GLU A 194 -15.12 -18.28 17.18
CA GLU A 194 -16.00 -17.12 16.96
C GLU A 194 -16.28 -16.28 18.21
N ARG A 195 -16.06 -16.82 19.42
CA ARG A 195 -16.13 -16.02 20.65
C ARG A 195 -15.02 -14.96 20.77
N THR A 196 -13.91 -15.15 20.10
CA THR A 196 -12.72 -14.31 20.24
C THR A 196 -12.21 -13.74 18.93
N VAL A 197 -12.55 -14.36 17.78
CA VAL A 197 -12.11 -13.93 16.45
C VAL A 197 -13.17 -12.99 15.86
N PRO A 198 -12.86 -11.70 15.70
CA PRO A 198 -13.81 -10.76 15.09
C PRO A 198 -13.91 -11.02 13.58
N GLU A 199 -15.11 -10.86 13.05
CA GLU A 199 -15.37 -10.90 11.61
C GLU A 199 -14.69 -9.73 10.89
N VAL A 200 -14.19 -9.95 9.67
CA VAL A 200 -13.58 -8.92 8.83
C VAL A 200 -14.65 -8.19 8.01
N PHE A 201 -15.61 -8.94 7.47
CA PHE A 201 -16.70 -8.43 6.66
C PHE A 201 -18.06 -8.86 7.23
N PRO A 202 -18.50 -8.31 8.37
CA PRO A 202 -19.68 -8.80 9.09
C PRO A 202 -20.99 -8.68 8.29
N THR A 203 -21.07 -7.80 7.29
CA THR A 203 -22.27 -7.60 6.46
C THR A 203 -22.20 -8.33 5.12
N THR A 204 -21.02 -8.43 4.49
CA THR A 204 -20.86 -9.02 3.15
C THR A 204 -20.45 -10.49 3.19
N ALA A 205 -19.71 -10.92 4.21
CA ALA A 205 -19.25 -12.29 4.40
C ALA A 205 -19.23 -12.66 5.90
N PRO A 206 -20.40 -12.79 6.53
CA PRO A 206 -20.49 -13.07 7.97
C PRO A 206 -20.00 -14.46 8.33
N GLY A 207 -19.43 -14.59 9.53
CA GLY A 207 -18.84 -15.81 10.06
C GLY A 207 -17.38 -16.02 9.66
N ASN A 208 -16.70 -16.90 10.41
CA ASN A 208 -15.30 -17.27 10.15
C ASN A 208 -15.15 -18.73 9.72
N PHE A 209 -16.23 -19.43 9.46
CA PHE A 209 -16.23 -20.85 9.08
C PHE A 209 -17.30 -21.17 8.05
N THR A 210 -16.91 -21.93 7.04
CA THR A 210 -17.77 -22.34 5.93
C THR A 210 -17.95 -23.86 5.92
N TRP A 211 -19.20 -24.33 5.74
CA TRP A 211 -19.50 -25.74 5.55
C TRP A 211 -19.11 -26.20 4.14
N VAL A 212 -18.27 -27.23 4.05
CA VAL A 212 -17.85 -27.86 2.81
C VAL A 212 -18.61 -29.17 2.64
N GLN A 213 -19.62 -29.16 1.78
CA GLN A 213 -20.54 -30.27 1.60
C GLN A 213 -19.84 -31.57 1.17
N GLU A 214 -18.87 -31.46 0.26
CA GLU A 214 -18.14 -32.60 -0.29
C GLU A 214 -17.27 -33.28 0.78
N ALA A 215 -16.68 -32.51 1.66
CA ALA A 215 -15.85 -33.03 2.75
C ALA A 215 -16.66 -33.41 4.00
N GLY A 216 -17.92 -32.95 4.11
CA GLY A 216 -18.75 -33.11 5.32
C GLY A 216 -18.14 -32.44 6.56
N LYS A 217 -17.47 -31.29 6.39
CA LYS A 217 -16.70 -30.60 7.44
C LYS A 217 -16.81 -29.08 7.31
N TYR A 218 -16.51 -28.38 8.39
CA TYR A 218 -16.30 -26.93 8.36
C TYR A 218 -14.83 -26.60 8.08
N VAL A 219 -14.58 -25.54 7.30
CA VAL A 219 -13.24 -25.00 7.08
C VAL A 219 -13.20 -23.54 7.55
N MET A 220 -12.07 -23.09 8.07
CA MET A 220 -11.88 -21.70 8.46
C MET A 220 -11.76 -20.78 7.26
N THR A 221 -12.51 -19.65 7.29
CA THR A 221 -12.61 -18.66 6.21
C THR A 221 -12.68 -17.27 6.82
N THR A 222 -11.52 -16.68 7.10
CA THR A 222 -11.43 -15.36 7.76
C THR A 222 -12.02 -14.24 6.90
N PHE A 223 -11.96 -14.36 5.56
CA PHE A 223 -12.45 -13.37 4.61
C PHE A 223 -13.73 -13.87 3.93
N TYR A 224 -13.66 -14.25 2.66
CA TYR A 224 -14.82 -14.78 1.96
C TYR A 224 -14.97 -16.31 2.12
N PRO A 225 -16.17 -16.88 2.00
CA PRO A 225 -16.41 -18.34 2.12
C PRO A 225 -15.59 -19.20 1.15
N TYR A 226 -15.16 -18.64 0.02
CA TYR A 226 -14.32 -19.31 -0.98
C TYR A 226 -12.81 -19.07 -0.79
N GLN A 227 -12.40 -18.38 0.28
CA GLN A 227 -11.00 -18.13 0.66
C GLN A 227 -10.68 -18.93 1.93
N TRP A 228 -10.01 -20.07 1.76
CA TRP A 228 -9.74 -20.99 2.85
C TRP A 228 -8.42 -20.70 3.54
N ASP A 229 -8.44 -20.50 4.84
CA ASP A 229 -7.28 -20.15 5.64
C ASP A 229 -6.25 -21.28 5.71
N LEU A 230 -5.00 -20.95 5.37
CA LEU A 230 -3.87 -21.87 5.39
C LEU A 230 -3.42 -22.18 6.81
N ASN A 231 -3.15 -23.45 7.08
CA ASN A 231 -2.70 -23.94 8.37
C ASN A 231 -1.17 -23.92 8.47
N TYR A 232 -0.61 -22.80 8.93
CA TYR A 232 0.83 -22.67 9.17
C TYR A 232 1.34 -23.43 10.39
N TRP A 233 0.52 -24.17 11.11
CA TRP A 233 1.00 -25.19 12.06
C TRP A 233 1.65 -26.36 11.35
N ASN A 234 1.34 -26.56 10.08
CA ASN A 234 1.92 -27.57 9.21
C ASN A 234 3.14 -26.98 8.48
N PRO A 235 4.38 -27.45 8.75
CA PRO A 235 5.58 -26.91 8.12
C PRO A 235 5.61 -27.05 6.59
N VAL A 236 4.86 -28.00 6.03
CA VAL A 236 4.72 -28.14 4.58
C VAL A 236 4.11 -26.89 3.95
N VAL A 237 3.14 -26.27 4.63
CA VAL A 237 2.50 -25.02 4.16
C VAL A 237 3.52 -23.89 4.04
N LEU A 238 4.31 -23.64 5.10
CA LEU A 238 5.36 -22.61 5.06
C LEU A 238 6.37 -22.88 3.94
N ASN A 239 6.85 -24.13 3.83
CA ASN A 239 7.86 -24.51 2.85
C ASN A 239 7.35 -24.34 1.41
N GLU A 240 6.12 -24.74 1.13
CA GLU A 240 5.54 -24.57 -0.22
C GLU A 240 5.19 -23.12 -0.54
N MET A 241 4.73 -22.33 0.43
CA MET A 241 4.50 -20.90 0.23
C MET A 241 5.83 -20.15 0.00
N ALA A 242 6.91 -20.52 0.68
CA ALA A 242 8.24 -20.01 0.39
C ALA A 242 8.70 -20.32 -1.05
N GLN A 243 8.42 -21.54 -1.55
CA GLN A 243 8.70 -21.88 -2.94
C GLN A 243 7.88 -21.04 -3.93
N ASN A 244 6.60 -20.81 -3.64
CA ASN A 244 5.74 -19.98 -4.49
C ASN A 244 6.26 -18.54 -4.56
N MET A 245 6.67 -17.95 -3.43
CA MET A 245 7.34 -16.66 -3.39
C MET A 245 8.63 -16.64 -4.23
N LEU A 246 9.50 -17.63 -4.02
CA LEU A 246 10.77 -17.73 -4.77
C LEU A 246 10.56 -17.94 -6.26
N ASN A 247 9.47 -18.61 -6.67
CA ASN A 247 9.13 -18.70 -8.08
C ASN A 247 8.84 -17.34 -8.72
N LEU A 248 8.08 -16.46 -8.03
CA LEU A 248 7.78 -15.11 -8.50
C LEU A 248 9.03 -14.24 -8.59
N VAL A 249 9.88 -14.23 -7.55
CA VAL A 249 11.10 -13.42 -7.56
C VAL A 249 12.11 -13.90 -8.61
N ASN A 250 12.11 -15.19 -8.96
CA ASN A 250 12.92 -15.71 -10.06
C ASN A 250 12.40 -15.34 -11.46
N ARG A 251 11.15 -14.84 -11.54
CA ARG A 251 10.60 -14.22 -12.76
C ARG A 251 10.96 -12.74 -12.89
N GLY A 252 11.62 -12.16 -11.90
CA GLY A 252 12.09 -10.77 -11.93
C GLY A 252 11.27 -9.80 -11.08
N ILE A 253 10.43 -10.32 -10.17
CA ILE A 253 9.71 -9.49 -9.21
C ILE A 253 10.69 -8.96 -8.16
N ASP A 254 10.67 -7.64 -7.93
CA ASP A 254 11.58 -6.91 -7.05
C ASP A 254 11.03 -6.73 -5.65
N VAL A 255 9.72 -6.62 -5.54
CA VAL A 255 9.01 -6.40 -4.28
C VAL A 255 7.85 -7.38 -4.17
N ILE A 256 7.80 -8.09 -3.07
CA ILE A 256 6.68 -8.97 -2.71
C ILE A 256 5.79 -8.25 -1.70
N ARG A 257 4.57 -7.92 -2.10
CA ARG A 257 3.56 -7.40 -1.19
C ARG A 257 2.83 -8.55 -0.54
N ILE A 258 3.08 -8.76 0.75
CA ILE A 258 2.44 -9.82 1.53
C ILE A 258 1.06 -9.32 1.97
N ASP A 259 0.04 -9.98 1.44
CA ASP A 259 -1.36 -9.71 1.74
C ASP A 259 -1.77 -10.19 3.13
N ALA A 260 -2.62 -9.43 3.82
CA ALA A 260 -3.28 -9.81 5.07
C ALA A 260 -2.32 -10.38 6.14
N VAL A 261 -1.12 -9.78 6.27
CA VAL A 261 -0.05 -10.30 7.15
C VAL A 261 -0.52 -10.61 8.57
N PRO A 262 -1.30 -9.76 9.26
CA PRO A 262 -1.70 -9.98 10.64
C PRO A 262 -2.47 -11.28 10.90
N TYR A 263 -3.06 -11.88 9.87
CA TYR A 263 -3.99 -13.00 9.98
C TYR A 263 -3.36 -14.37 9.77
N ILE A 264 -2.07 -14.47 9.39
CA ILE A 264 -1.41 -15.70 8.93
C ILE A 264 -1.45 -16.84 9.97
N TRP A 265 -1.39 -16.54 11.26
CA TRP A 265 -1.39 -17.54 12.32
C TRP A 265 -2.72 -17.61 13.06
N LYS A 266 -3.25 -18.83 13.26
CA LYS A 266 -4.51 -19.07 13.97
C LYS A 266 -4.26 -19.79 15.28
N GLN A 267 -4.87 -19.30 16.36
CA GLN A 267 -4.78 -19.93 17.69
C GLN A 267 -6.07 -19.76 18.47
N LEU A 268 -6.63 -20.88 18.93
CA LEU A 268 -7.86 -20.88 19.74
C LEU A 268 -7.68 -20.03 21.01
N GLY A 269 -8.71 -19.28 21.38
CA GLY A 269 -8.70 -18.40 22.55
C GLY A 269 -8.03 -17.06 22.33
N THR A 270 -7.59 -16.77 21.10
CA THR A 270 -7.08 -15.47 20.69
C THR A 270 -7.97 -14.84 19.63
N ASN A 271 -7.69 -13.59 19.25
CA ASN A 271 -8.38 -12.95 18.12
C ASN A 271 -7.80 -13.35 16.74
N CYS A 272 -6.83 -14.26 16.68
CA CYS A 272 -6.11 -14.69 15.48
C CYS A 272 -5.51 -13.53 14.66
N ARG A 273 -5.10 -12.44 15.32
CA ARG A 273 -4.47 -11.27 14.69
C ARG A 273 -3.22 -10.85 15.47
N ASN A 274 -2.16 -10.45 14.76
CA ASN A 274 -0.91 -9.93 15.35
C ASN A 274 -0.24 -10.89 16.36
N LEU A 275 -0.36 -12.19 16.15
CA LEU A 275 0.24 -13.17 17.04
C LEU A 275 1.77 -13.25 16.83
N PRO A 276 2.56 -13.58 17.88
CA PRO A 276 4.03 -13.62 17.76
C PRO A 276 4.53 -14.50 16.61
N GLN A 277 3.83 -15.58 16.31
CA GLN A 277 4.20 -16.50 15.24
C GLN A 277 4.09 -15.87 13.85
N VAL A 278 3.24 -14.86 13.66
CA VAL A 278 3.17 -14.09 12.41
C VAL A 278 4.51 -13.39 12.18
N HIS A 279 5.04 -12.72 13.19
CA HIS A 279 6.35 -12.05 13.13
C HIS A 279 7.48 -13.06 12.85
N THR A 280 7.44 -14.23 13.48
CA THR A 280 8.40 -15.32 13.20
C THR A 280 8.34 -15.75 11.73
N ILE A 281 7.16 -15.93 11.17
CA ILE A 281 6.96 -16.31 9.75
C ILE A 281 7.50 -15.22 8.82
N VAL A 282 7.15 -13.96 9.05
CA VAL A 282 7.61 -12.83 8.22
C VAL A 282 9.14 -12.73 8.27
N ARG A 283 9.74 -12.90 9.46
CA ARG A 283 11.19 -12.91 9.61
C ARG A 283 11.83 -14.08 8.85
N ILE A 284 11.25 -15.27 8.87
CA ILE A 284 11.70 -16.42 8.07
C ILE A 284 11.66 -16.08 6.58
N MET A 285 10.56 -15.52 6.09
CA MET A 285 10.43 -15.12 4.68
C MET A 285 11.48 -14.07 4.30
N ARG A 286 11.76 -13.11 5.20
CA ARG A 286 12.82 -12.12 5.02
C ARG A 286 14.20 -12.80 4.91
N ILE A 287 14.54 -13.72 5.80
CA ILE A 287 15.82 -14.46 5.78
C ILE A 287 15.97 -15.28 4.51
N ILE A 288 14.88 -15.92 4.04
CA ILE A 288 14.88 -16.65 2.78
C ILE A 288 15.27 -15.72 1.61
N CYS A 289 14.71 -14.52 1.55
CA CYS A 289 15.10 -13.52 0.55
C CYS A 289 16.55 -13.08 0.71
N GLU A 290 17.02 -12.77 1.93
CA GLU A 290 18.42 -12.37 2.21
C GLU A 290 19.44 -13.42 1.74
N ILE A 291 19.08 -14.71 1.79
CA ILE A 291 19.96 -15.79 1.35
C ILE A 291 19.89 -16.00 -0.16
N VAL A 292 18.68 -16.06 -0.73
CA VAL A 292 18.45 -16.48 -2.12
C VAL A 292 18.49 -15.32 -3.11
N CYS A 293 17.92 -14.17 -2.74
CA CYS A 293 17.67 -13.02 -3.61
C CYS A 293 17.73 -11.69 -2.82
N PRO A 294 18.90 -11.30 -2.29
CA PRO A 294 19.04 -10.21 -1.29
C PRO A 294 18.63 -8.83 -1.80
N GLY A 295 18.43 -8.68 -3.11
CA GLY A 295 17.89 -7.45 -3.70
C GLY A 295 16.37 -7.33 -3.67
N VAL A 296 15.64 -8.35 -3.20
CA VAL A 296 14.17 -8.37 -3.15
C VAL A 296 13.66 -7.79 -1.85
N LEU A 297 12.63 -6.97 -1.92
CA LEU A 297 12.02 -6.31 -0.77
C LEU A 297 10.69 -7.00 -0.38
N LEU A 298 10.37 -6.96 0.91
CA LEU A 298 9.06 -7.35 1.43
C LEU A 298 8.27 -6.10 1.82
N LEU A 299 7.07 -5.96 1.29
CA LEU A 299 6.08 -4.96 1.65
C LEU A 299 4.94 -5.67 2.39
N GLY A 300 4.70 -5.33 3.64
CA GLY A 300 3.62 -5.92 4.42
C GLY A 300 2.35 -5.07 4.35
N GLU A 301 1.20 -5.73 4.14
CA GLU A 301 -0.09 -5.09 4.33
C GLU A 301 -0.57 -5.31 5.76
N VAL A 302 -0.65 -4.21 6.52
CA VAL A 302 -1.10 -4.17 7.91
C VAL A 302 -2.03 -2.97 8.07
N VAL A 303 -3.34 -3.20 7.91
CA VAL A 303 -4.36 -2.16 8.03
C VAL A 303 -4.91 -2.17 9.46
N MET A 304 -4.23 -1.46 10.35
CA MET A 304 -4.54 -1.41 11.78
C MET A 304 -4.13 -0.06 12.38
N GLU A 305 -4.39 0.12 13.67
CA GLU A 305 -3.92 1.28 14.43
C GLU A 305 -2.38 1.36 14.44
N PRO A 306 -1.80 2.55 14.58
CA PRO A 306 -0.35 2.78 14.41
C PRO A 306 0.54 1.90 15.29
N ASP A 307 0.12 1.65 16.53
CA ASP A 307 0.86 0.81 17.49
C ASP A 307 0.91 -0.67 17.06
N LYS A 308 0.00 -1.11 16.21
CA LYS A 308 -0.05 -2.46 15.65
C LYS A 308 0.72 -2.59 14.33
N VAL A 309 0.90 -1.50 13.59
CA VAL A 309 1.60 -1.48 12.30
C VAL A 309 3.12 -1.57 12.50
N VAL A 310 3.67 -0.70 13.35
CA VAL A 310 5.12 -0.55 13.54
C VAL A 310 5.88 -1.85 13.85
N PRO A 311 5.35 -2.79 14.69
CA PRO A 311 6.03 -4.05 14.98
C PRO A 311 6.39 -4.90 13.76
N TYR A 312 5.69 -4.74 12.63
CA TYR A 312 5.95 -5.49 11.39
C TYR A 312 7.20 -5.04 10.61
N PHE A 313 7.84 -3.96 11.02
CA PHE A 313 9.21 -3.68 10.59
C PHE A 313 10.23 -4.56 11.30
N GLY A 314 9.87 -5.20 12.42
CA GLY A 314 10.78 -5.87 13.33
C GLY A 314 11.66 -4.88 14.11
N SER A 315 12.86 -5.28 14.48
CA SER A 315 13.89 -4.38 14.98
C SER A 315 14.94 -4.11 13.90
N VAL A 316 15.78 -3.08 14.12
CA VAL A 316 16.88 -2.77 13.18
C VAL A 316 17.86 -3.95 13.04
N GLU A 317 18.08 -4.71 14.12
CA GLU A 317 18.95 -5.88 14.12
C GLU A 317 18.28 -7.14 13.56
N LYS A 318 16.95 -7.24 13.70
CA LYS A 318 16.14 -8.36 13.22
C LYS A 318 14.94 -7.82 12.41
N PRO A 319 15.20 -7.28 11.20
CA PRO A 319 14.15 -6.69 10.40
C PRO A 319 13.20 -7.75 9.83
N GLU A 320 11.92 -7.38 9.76
CA GLU A 320 10.84 -8.15 9.12
C GLU A 320 10.53 -7.57 7.74
N CYS A 321 9.46 -6.78 7.59
CA CYS A 321 9.18 -6.09 6.34
C CYS A 321 10.17 -4.96 6.09
N HIS A 322 10.52 -4.72 4.82
CA HIS A 322 11.28 -3.54 4.42
C HIS A 322 10.38 -2.30 4.40
N MET A 323 9.14 -2.49 4.00
CA MET A 323 8.16 -1.43 3.80
C MET A 323 6.80 -1.83 4.35
N LEU A 324 6.02 -0.84 4.81
CA LEU A 324 4.63 -0.98 5.21
C LEU A 324 3.81 0.18 4.63
N TYR A 325 2.51 -0.02 4.47
CA TYR A 325 1.60 1.06 4.07
C TYR A 325 1.39 2.07 5.20
N ASN A 326 1.42 3.35 4.86
CA ASN A 326 1.13 4.44 5.80
C ASN A 326 -0.39 4.68 5.91
N VAL A 327 -1.10 3.69 6.39
CA VAL A 327 -2.57 3.70 6.49
C VAL A 327 -3.06 4.82 7.39
N THR A 328 -2.37 5.05 8.48
CA THR A 328 -2.79 6.01 9.52
C THR A 328 -2.77 7.44 9.03
N THR A 329 -1.66 7.87 8.38
CA THR A 329 -1.62 9.22 7.83
C THR A 329 -2.55 9.36 6.62
N MET A 330 -2.77 8.31 5.85
CA MET A 330 -3.73 8.31 4.74
C MET A 330 -5.15 8.59 5.24
N ALA A 331 -5.64 7.82 6.22
CA ALA A 331 -6.97 8.04 6.81
C ALA A 331 -7.09 9.40 7.51
N ALA A 332 -6.05 9.84 8.24
CA ALA A 332 -6.00 11.16 8.87
C ALA A 332 -5.99 12.30 7.85
N THR A 333 -5.46 12.09 6.65
CA THR A 333 -5.50 13.08 5.55
C THR A 333 -6.95 13.32 5.11
N TRP A 334 -7.71 12.28 4.84
CA TRP A 334 -9.13 12.42 4.46
C TRP A 334 -10.00 12.97 5.59
N ASN A 335 -9.67 12.63 6.84
CA ASN A 335 -10.25 13.30 8.00
C ASN A 335 -9.99 14.82 7.93
N SER A 336 -8.75 15.24 7.68
CA SER A 336 -8.40 16.67 7.61
C SER A 336 -9.07 17.37 6.43
N VAL A 337 -9.27 16.70 5.29
CA VAL A 337 -10.05 17.22 4.16
C VAL A 337 -11.50 17.49 4.56
N ALA A 338 -12.14 16.57 5.27
CA ALA A 338 -13.53 16.70 5.68
C ALA A 338 -13.73 17.73 6.81
N THR A 339 -12.84 17.72 7.80
CA THR A 339 -12.98 18.53 9.02
C THR A 339 -12.30 19.90 8.95
N ARG A 340 -11.34 20.11 8.03
CA ARG A 340 -10.38 21.22 7.97
C ARG A 340 -9.53 21.32 9.24
N ASP A 341 -9.38 20.25 9.97
CA ASP A 341 -8.61 20.14 11.20
C ASP A 341 -7.44 19.18 11.02
N ILE A 342 -6.21 19.69 11.09
CA ILE A 342 -4.97 18.92 10.84
C ILE A 342 -4.39 18.34 12.13
N ARG A 343 -4.99 18.57 13.30
CA ARG A 343 -4.37 18.19 14.58
C ARG A 343 -4.10 16.69 14.66
N LEU A 344 -5.06 15.84 14.22
CA LEU A 344 -4.86 14.39 14.17
C LEU A 344 -3.74 14.04 13.18
N LEU A 345 -3.79 14.60 11.98
CA LEU A 345 -2.77 14.34 10.94
C LEU A 345 -1.38 14.73 11.44
N ARG A 346 -1.24 15.92 12.06
CA ARG A 346 -0.01 16.39 12.68
C ARG A 346 0.50 15.44 13.76
N GLN A 347 -0.39 14.94 14.62
CA GLN A 347 -0.07 13.95 15.65
C GLN A 347 0.47 12.66 15.04
N GLN A 348 -0.19 12.12 14.03
CA GLN A 348 0.22 10.88 13.37
C GLN A 348 1.56 11.05 12.63
N MET A 349 1.79 12.19 11.98
CA MET A 349 3.06 12.49 11.34
C MET A 349 4.21 12.59 12.35
N ASN A 350 3.97 13.13 13.54
CA ASN A 350 4.98 13.15 14.60
C ASN A 350 5.33 11.75 15.09
N VAL A 351 4.35 10.84 15.20
CA VAL A 351 4.61 9.44 15.54
C VAL A 351 5.51 8.79 14.47
N VAL A 352 5.13 8.92 13.20
CA VAL A 352 5.90 8.34 12.08
C VAL A 352 7.30 8.94 11.98
N SER A 353 7.44 10.26 12.18
CA SER A 353 8.73 10.96 12.09
C SER A 353 9.70 10.57 13.22
N GLY A 354 9.18 10.10 14.35
CA GLY A 354 9.98 9.63 15.50
C GLY A 354 10.54 8.22 15.33
N LEU A 355 10.13 7.49 14.28
CA LEU A 355 10.58 6.12 14.03
C LEU A 355 11.98 6.07 13.38
N PRO A 356 12.69 4.93 13.50
CA PRO A 356 13.95 4.71 12.80
C PRO A 356 13.82 4.95 11.29
N LYS A 357 14.88 5.51 10.66
CA LYS A 357 14.89 5.75 9.20
C LYS A 357 14.97 4.48 8.34
N ASP A 358 15.23 3.35 8.98
CA ASP A 358 15.14 2.02 8.34
C ASP A 358 13.69 1.56 8.12
N TYR A 359 12.73 2.19 8.80
CA TYR A 359 11.29 1.90 8.68
C TYR A 359 10.71 2.77 7.56
N VAL A 360 10.49 2.16 6.40
CA VAL A 360 10.06 2.87 5.19
C VAL A 360 8.57 2.66 4.96
N PHE A 361 7.83 3.76 4.86
CA PHE A 361 6.41 3.71 4.53
C PHE A 361 6.14 3.96 3.05
N LEU A 362 5.15 3.26 2.50
CA LEU A 362 4.48 3.69 1.28
C LEU A 362 3.42 4.72 1.64
N ASN A 363 3.55 5.92 1.06
CA ASN A 363 2.62 7.02 1.24
C ASN A 363 1.68 7.09 0.04
N TYR A 364 0.39 7.14 0.28
CA TYR A 364 -0.63 7.14 -0.76
C TYR A 364 -1.89 7.88 -0.30
N LEU A 365 -2.68 8.37 -1.24
CA LEU A 365 -3.97 9.01 -0.96
C LEU A 365 -5.11 8.00 -0.98
N ARG A 366 -5.04 7.04 -1.89
CA ARG A 366 -5.92 5.87 -2.01
C ARG A 366 -5.19 4.71 -2.68
N CYS A 367 -5.75 3.53 -2.60
CA CYS A 367 -5.31 2.35 -3.35
C CYS A 367 -6.51 1.66 -4.03
N HIS A 368 -6.38 0.38 -4.34
CA HIS A 368 -7.47 -0.45 -4.86
C HIS A 368 -8.52 -0.82 -3.79
N ASP A 369 -8.14 -0.72 -2.52
CA ASP A 369 -9.03 -0.98 -1.39
C ASP A 369 -9.76 0.28 -0.93
N ASP A 370 -10.75 0.05 -0.10
CA ASP A 370 -11.50 1.06 0.60
C ASP A 370 -10.68 1.79 1.68
N ILE A 371 -11.11 2.97 2.05
CA ILE A 371 -10.55 3.78 3.13
C ILE A 371 -11.32 3.52 4.41
N GLY A 372 -10.70 2.86 5.38
CA GLY A 372 -11.26 2.62 6.70
C GLY A 372 -10.93 3.73 7.70
N TRP A 373 -11.81 3.98 8.67
CA TRP A 373 -11.63 5.00 9.71
C TRP A 373 -10.92 4.46 10.96
N GLY A 374 -9.77 3.79 10.77
CA GLY A 374 -8.86 3.39 11.86
C GLY A 374 -8.10 4.59 12.44
N LEU A 375 -8.83 5.60 12.92
CA LEU A 375 -8.28 6.82 13.50
C LEU A 375 -7.97 6.63 14.99
N ASP A 376 -7.08 7.45 15.54
CA ASP A 376 -6.74 7.44 16.96
C ASP A 376 -7.87 8.09 17.80
N TYR A 377 -8.98 7.38 17.98
CA TYR A 377 -10.12 7.86 18.76
C TYR A 377 -9.80 8.06 20.25
N PRO A 378 -8.94 7.28 20.94
CA PRO A 378 -8.46 7.62 22.27
C PRO A 378 -7.85 9.01 22.36
N TRP A 379 -7.09 9.44 21.35
CA TRP A 379 -6.53 10.77 21.27
C TRP A 379 -7.59 11.83 20.92
N LEU A 380 -8.45 11.59 19.93
CA LEU A 380 -9.52 12.49 19.50
C LEU A 380 -10.53 12.78 20.63
N LYS A 381 -10.78 11.79 21.49
CA LYS A 381 -11.69 11.94 22.65
C LYS A 381 -11.23 13.03 23.63
N GLN A 382 -9.93 13.35 23.68
CA GLN A 382 -9.41 14.44 24.51
C GLN A 382 -9.91 15.82 24.07
N PHE A 383 -10.35 15.94 22.82
CA PHE A 383 -10.96 17.12 22.23
C PHE A 383 -12.50 17.07 22.21
N GLY A 384 -13.09 16.11 22.89
CA GLY A 384 -14.55 15.93 22.96
C GLY A 384 -15.17 15.34 21.69
N ILE A 385 -14.35 14.73 20.82
CA ILE A 385 -14.82 14.09 19.58
C ILE A 385 -15.33 12.68 19.90
N ASP A 386 -16.61 12.46 19.65
CA ASP A 386 -17.27 11.14 19.78
C ASP A 386 -17.05 10.32 18.51
N GLU A 387 -16.62 9.08 18.68
CA GLU A 387 -16.24 8.19 17.57
C GLU A 387 -17.39 7.95 16.57
N VAL A 388 -18.57 7.58 17.06
CA VAL A 388 -19.70 7.24 16.19
C VAL A 388 -20.18 8.44 15.38
N SER A 389 -20.38 9.58 16.06
CA SER A 389 -20.83 10.81 15.42
C SER A 389 -19.80 11.33 14.42
N HIS A 390 -18.52 11.19 14.73
CA HIS A 390 -17.43 11.61 13.87
C HIS A 390 -17.34 10.75 12.60
N LYS A 391 -17.37 9.43 12.73
CA LYS A 391 -17.40 8.50 11.59
C LYS A 391 -18.60 8.79 10.67
N LYS A 392 -19.79 9.00 11.23
CA LYS A 392 -20.98 9.38 10.44
C LYS A 392 -20.76 10.70 9.69
N TYR A 393 -20.18 11.71 10.34
CA TYR A 393 -19.86 12.96 9.67
C TYR A 393 -18.89 12.77 8.51
N LEU A 394 -17.82 11.99 8.69
CA LEU A 394 -16.85 11.70 7.63
C LEU A 394 -17.50 10.98 6.44
N ASN A 395 -18.33 9.97 6.73
CA ASN A 395 -19.09 9.24 5.73
C ASN A 395 -20.01 10.19 4.95
N ASP A 396 -20.83 10.98 5.63
CA ASP A 396 -21.78 11.91 5.01
C ASP A 396 -21.07 12.98 4.19
N PHE A 397 -19.95 13.51 4.70
CA PHE A 397 -19.19 14.54 3.99
C PHE A 397 -18.57 13.99 2.69
N LEU A 398 -17.88 12.86 2.75
CA LEU A 398 -17.15 12.31 1.61
C LEU A 398 -18.05 11.60 0.58
N THR A 399 -19.29 11.27 0.95
CA THR A 399 -20.31 10.74 0.03
C THR A 399 -21.27 11.82 -0.50
N GLY A 400 -21.09 13.07 -0.13
CA GLY A 400 -21.95 14.17 -0.60
C GLY A 400 -23.30 14.28 0.12
N GLN A 401 -23.52 13.54 1.20
CA GLN A 401 -24.75 13.59 1.99
C GLN A 401 -24.79 14.76 2.98
N TYR A 402 -23.63 15.28 3.40
CA TYR A 402 -23.56 16.42 4.31
C TYR A 402 -23.77 17.72 3.53
N PRO A 403 -24.63 18.65 4.04
CA PRO A 403 -24.88 19.94 3.37
C PRO A 403 -23.56 20.73 3.14
N GLY A 404 -23.33 21.14 1.90
CA GLY A 404 -22.13 21.88 1.51
C GLY A 404 -20.90 21.00 1.22
N SER A 405 -20.98 19.69 1.37
CA SER A 405 -19.90 18.79 0.99
C SER A 405 -19.71 18.70 -0.53
N PHE A 406 -18.49 18.37 -0.92
CA PHE A 406 -18.12 18.23 -2.34
C PHE A 406 -17.75 16.80 -2.75
N GLY A 407 -17.52 15.89 -1.82
CA GLY A 407 -17.16 14.51 -2.10
C GLY A 407 -18.26 13.74 -2.85
N ARG A 408 -17.84 12.72 -3.61
CA ARG A 408 -18.70 11.82 -4.40
C ARG A 408 -18.32 10.36 -4.20
N GLY A 409 -17.96 9.98 -2.96
CA GLY A 409 -17.67 8.58 -2.62
C GLY A 409 -18.91 7.74 -2.44
N GLU A 410 -18.72 6.43 -2.32
CA GLU A 410 -19.72 5.46 -1.86
C GLU A 410 -19.18 4.66 -0.67
N LEU A 411 -20.10 4.11 0.13
CA LEU A 411 -19.72 3.32 1.30
C LEU A 411 -19.77 1.83 1.00
N TYR A 412 -18.78 1.11 1.47
CA TYR A 412 -18.68 -0.34 1.45
C TYR A 412 -18.73 -0.89 2.88
N ASN A 413 -19.40 -2.04 3.08
CA ASN A 413 -19.50 -2.73 4.36
C ASN A 413 -19.90 -1.79 5.52
N SER A 414 -21.00 -1.04 5.32
CA SER A 414 -21.48 -0.02 6.27
C SER A 414 -22.28 -0.62 7.42
N ASP A 415 -21.95 -0.19 8.65
CA ASP A 415 -22.75 -0.45 9.85
C ASP A 415 -23.35 0.87 10.37
N PRO A 416 -24.66 1.07 10.21
CA PRO A 416 -25.33 2.29 10.65
C PRO A 416 -25.34 2.52 12.17
N GLU A 417 -25.17 1.46 13.00
CA GLU A 417 -25.20 1.56 14.45
C GLU A 417 -23.88 2.15 14.99
N SER A 418 -22.76 1.57 14.61
CA SER A 418 -21.42 2.05 15.02
C SER A 418 -20.94 3.24 14.20
N GLY A 419 -21.56 3.52 13.04
CA GLY A 419 -21.07 4.47 12.02
C GLY A 419 -19.84 3.96 11.29
N ASP A 420 -19.42 2.72 11.55
CA ASP A 420 -18.30 2.12 10.83
C ASP A 420 -18.70 1.84 9.39
N ALA A 421 -17.85 2.28 8.48
CA ALA A 421 -18.01 2.09 7.06
C ALA A 421 -16.67 2.31 6.38
N ARG A 422 -16.56 1.84 5.16
CA ARG A 422 -15.37 1.97 4.35
C ARG A 422 -15.67 2.82 3.15
N LEU A 423 -14.89 3.89 2.96
CA LEU A 423 -15.11 4.85 1.87
C LEU A 423 -14.42 4.37 0.60
N CYS A 424 -15.15 4.42 -0.50
CA CYS A 424 -14.68 4.18 -1.87
C CYS A 424 -14.81 5.45 -2.70
N GLY A 425 -13.83 5.73 -3.55
CA GLY A 425 -13.83 6.87 -4.46
C GLY A 425 -12.46 7.16 -5.04
N THR A 426 -12.42 7.77 -6.23
CA THR A 426 -11.17 8.29 -6.82
C THR A 426 -10.77 9.59 -6.13
N THR A 427 -9.48 9.94 -6.16
CA THR A 427 -8.99 11.20 -5.58
C THR A 427 -9.71 12.40 -6.17
N ALA A 428 -9.92 12.42 -7.48
CA ALA A 428 -10.66 13.50 -8.19
C ALA A 428 -12.09 13.66 -7.67
N SER A 429 -12.83 12.56 -7.50
CA SER A 429 -14.22 12.58 -7.03
C SER A 429 -14.32 12.96 -5.55
N LEU A 430 -13.39 12.51 -4.72
CA LEU A 430 -13.34 12.86 -3.30
C LEU A 430 -12.90 14.31 -3.06
N CYS A 431 -12.06 14.87 -3.93
CA CYS A 431 -11.65 16.28 -3.90
C CYS A 431 -12.70 17.25 -4.47
N GLY A 432 -13.79 16.74 -5.05
CA GLY A 432 -14.90 17.55 -5.58
C GLY A 432 -14.79 17.94 -7.06
N ILE A 433 -13.79 17.42 -7.79
CA ILE A 433 -13.62 17.68 -9.23
C ILE A 433 -14.87 17.20 -9.99
N GLU A 434 -15.33 15.97 -9.74
CA GLU A 434 -16.51 15.39 -10.37
C GLU A 434 -17.77 16.26 -10.14
N LYS A 435 -18.01 16.67 -8.89
CA LYS A 435 -19.14 17.54 -8.55
C LYS A 435 -19.07 18.86 -9.30
N ALA A 436 -17.96 19.57 -9.21
CA ALA A 436 -17.79 20.88 -9.81
C ALA A 436 -17.88 20.82 -11.35
N ALA A 437 -17.34 19.77 -11.98
CA ALA A 437 -17.45 19.53 -13.41
C ALA A 437 -18.92 19.28 -13.82
N PHE A 438 -19.66 18.46 -13.06
CA PHE A 438 -21.07 18.18 -13.31
C PHE A 438 -21.95 19.44 -13.17
N GLU A 439 -21.71 20.25 -12.12
CA GLU A 439 -22.43 21.50 -11.86
C GLU A 439 -21.99 22.64 -12.77
N LYS A 440 -20.89 22.46 -13.52
CA LYS A 440 -20.23 23.49 -14.35
C LYS A 440 -19.80 24.73 -13.57
N ASP A 441 -19.45 24.52 -12.32
CA ASP A 441 -18.94 25.56 -11.43
C ASP A 441 -17.43 25.70 -11.61
N THR A 442 -17.00 26.71 -12.36
CA THR A 442 -15.61 26.93 -12.69
C THR A 442 -14.77 27.29 -11.45
N GLU A 443 -15.31 28.06 -10.51
CA GLU A 443 -14.59 28.44 -9.30
C GLU A 443 -14.40 27.23 -8.37
N ALA A 444 -15.45 26.44 -8.17
CA ALA A 444 -15.36 25.20 -7.39
C ALA A 444 -14.39 24.21 -8.05
N LEU A 445 -14.39 24.10 -9.39
CA LEU A 445 -13.47 23.23 -10.12
C LEU A 445 -12.00 23.64 -9.91
N GLU A 446 -11.70 24.94 -9.97
CA GLU A 446 -10.33 25.43 -9.70
C GLU A 446 -9.88 25.17 -8.26
N LYS A 447 -10.78 25.29 -7.28
CA LYS A 447 -10.51 24.93 -5.88
C LYS A 447 -10.29 23.43 -5.72
N ALA A 448 -11.11 22.60 -6.36
CA ALA A 448 -10.99 21.14 -6.32
C ALA A 448 -9.66 20.65 -6.91
N VAL A 449 -9.24 21.22 -8.05
CA VAL A 449 -7.92 20.92 -8.65
C VAL A 449 -6.77 21.34 -7.74
N ARG A 450 -6.89 22.48 -7.06
CA ARG A 450 -5.88 22.91 -6.08
C ARG A 450 -5.80 21.96 -4.89
N LEU A 451 -6.95 21.49 -4.39
CA LEU A 451 -7.00 20.49 -3.32
C LEU A 451 -6.32 19.19 -3.75
N ASP A 452 -6.65 18.68 -4.94
CA ASP A 452 -6.03 17.48 -5.49
C ASP A 452 -4.50 17.60 -5.59
N LEU A 453 -4.00 18.69 -6.18
CA LEU A 453 -2.56 18.96 -6.30
C LEU A 453 -1.90 19.20 -4.94
N MET A 454 -2.56 19.85 -3.99
CA MET A 454 -2.07 20.04 -2.62
C MET A 454 -1.90 18.69 -1.91
N LEU A 455 -2.86 17.77 -2.06
CA LEU A 455 -2.78 16.44 -1.47
C LEU A 455 -1.65 15.61 -2.09
N HIS A 456 -1.44 15.70 -3.40
CA HIS A 456 -0.29 15.06 -4.06
C HIS A 456 1.04 15.67 -3.59
N ALA A 457 1.13 17.00 -3.45
CA ALA A 457 2.31 17.65 -2.90
C ALA A 457 2.58 17.21 -1.45
N TYR A 458 1.53 17.09 -0.62
CA TYR A 458 1.63 16.56 0.73
C TYR A 458 2.16 15.12 0.73
N MET A 459 1.57 14.23 -0.07
CA MET A 459 2.02 12.84 -0.20
C MET A 459 3.50 12.74 -0.61
N LEU A 460 3.93 13.54 -1.59
CA LEU A 460 5.31 13.61 -2.07
C LEU A 460 6.28 14.22 -1.05
N SER A 461 5.77 14.94 -0.04
CA SER A 461 6.57 15.54 1.04
C SER A 461 6.75 14.62 2.25
N GLN A 462 6.06 13.49 2.34
CA GLN A 462 6.20 12.57 3.46
C GLN A 462 7.52 11.79 3.38
N SER A 463 8.00 11.29 4.52
CA SER A 463 9.11 10.34 4.55
C SER A 463 8.65 8.99 4.03
N GLY A 464 9.35 8.43 3.05
CA GLY A 464 8.99 7.15 2.43
C GLY A 464 8.81 7.24 0.92
N ILE A 465 8.10 6.27 0.35
CA ILE A 465 7.88 6.13 -1.08
C ILE A 465 6.45 6.60 -1.42
N PRO A 466 6.28 7.68 -2.17
CA PRO A 466 4.98 8.10 -2.66
C PRO A 466 4.48 7.15 -3.75
N VAL A 467 3.20 6.79 -3.70
CA VAL A 467 2.58 5.89 -4.68
C VAL A 467 1.24 6.45 -5.11
N ILE A 468 1.06 6.61 -6.42
CA ILE A 468 -0.16 7.07 -7.07
C ILE A 468 -0.98 5.85 -7.52
N TYR A 469 -2.29 5.91 -7.44
CA TYR A 469 -3.14 4.91 -8.11
C TYR A 469 -3.41 5.37 -9.56
N SER A 470 -3.28 4.46 -10.55
CA SER A 470 -3.41 4.80 -11.96
C SER A 470 -4.78 5.44 -12.26
N GLY A 471 -4.76 6.54 -12.98
CA GLY A 471 -5.92 7.40 -13.24
C GLY A 471 -5.95 8.68 -12.40
N ASP A 472 -5.35 8.69 -11.19
CA ASP A 472 -5.27 9.91 -10.39
C ASP A 472 -4.41 10.97 -11.07
N GLU A 473 -3.35 10.58 -11.79
CA GLU A 473 -2.46 11.48 -12.54
C GLU A 473 -3.14 12.22 -13.69
N ILE A 474 -4.33 11.78 -14.08
CA ILE A 474 -5.15 12.44 -15.12
C ILE A 474 -6.51 12.93 -14.58
N GLY A 475 -6.69 12.89 -13.27
CA GLY A 475 -7.95 13.30 -12.63
C GLY A 475 -9.14 12.44 -13.03
N GLN A 476 -8.96 11.12 -13.13
CA GLN A 476 -10.03 10.19 -13.46
C GLN A 476 -11.07 10.16 -12.34
N GLU A 477 -12.33 10.36 -12.73
CA GLU A 477 -13.50 10.32 -11.84
C GLU A 477 -13.98 8.89 -11.57
N ASN A 478 -14.93 8.74 -10.65
CA ASN A 478 -15.56 7.48 -10.31
C ASN A 478 -16.20 6.79 -11.52
N ASP A 479 -16.20 5.45 -11.49
CA ASP A 479 -16.87 4.62 -12.49
C ASP A 479 -18.15 3.99 -11.89
N TYR A 480 -19.31 4.57 -12.19
CA TYR A 480 -20.59 4.08 -11.71
C TYR A 480 -21.15 2.91 -12.54
N THR A 481 -20.49 2.54 -13.65
CA THR A 481 -20.96 1.44 -14.51
C THR A 481 -20.90 0.08 -13.83
N TYR A 482 -20.13 -0.05 -12.76
CA TYR A 482 -20.05 -1.28 -11.98
C TYR A 482 -21.41 -1.69 -11.38
N HIS A 483 -22.32 -0.75 -11.11
CA HIS A 483 -23.70 -1.03 -10.65
C HIS A 483 -24.52 -1.85 -11.64
N GLU A 484 -24.19 -1.76 -12.93
CA GLU A 484 -24.87 -2.51 -14.00
C GLU A 484 -24.25 -3.91 -14.20
N ASN A 485 -23.10 -4.20 -13.58
CA ASN A 485 -22.41 -5.48 -13.71
C ASN A 485 -22.86 -6.44 -12.60
N PRO A 486 -23.54 -7.58 -12.93
CA PRO A 486 -24.04 -8.54 -11.95
C PRO A 486 -22.97 -9.18 -11.03
N ARG A 487 -21.69 -9.03 -11.37
CA ARG A 487 -20.56 -9.60 -10.61
C ARG A 487 -19.82 -8.56 -9.77
N LYS A 488 -20.19 -7.28 -9.89
CA LYS A 488 -19.48 -6.17 -9.24
C LYS A 488 -20.41 -5.25 -8.45
N TRP A 489 -21.71 -5.27 -8.72
CA TRP A 489 -22.71 -4.29 -8.26
C TRP A 489 -22.82 -4.15 -6.73
N ASP A 490 -22.44 -5.18 -5.98
CA ASP A 490 -22.49 -5.26 -4.52
C ASP A 490 -21.14 -4.91 -3.84
N ASP A 491 -20.12 -4.57 -4.63
CA ASP A 491 -18.80 -4.20 -4.14
C ASP A 491 -18.42 -2.78 -4.58
N SER A 492 -18.66 -1.80 -3.71
CA SER A 492 -18.40 -0.38 -3.99
C SER A 492 -16.92 -0.05 -4.27
N ARG A 493 -15.97 -0.96 -4.03
CA ARG A 493 -14.57 -0.77 -4.41
C ARG A 493 -14.40 -0.64 -5.93
N TYR A 494 -15.32 -1.22 -6.71
CA TYR A 494 -15.30 -1.07 -8.17
C TYR A 494 -15.62 0.36 -8.65
N LEU A 495 -16.16 1.21 -7.79
CA LEU A 495 -16.33 2.64 -8.07
C LEU A 495 -15.00 3.31 -8.48
N HIS A 496 -13.91 2.91 -7.84
CA HIS A 496 -12.57 3.47 -8.06
C HIS A 496 -11.56 2.48 -8.69
N ARG A 497 -12.04 1.29 -9.11
CA ARG A 497 -11.28 0.28 -9.86
C ARG A 497 -11.67 0.23 -11.34
N GLY A 498 -12.33 1.30 -11.84
CA GLY A 498 -12.77 1.39 -13.24
C GLY A 498 -11.62 1.35 -14.24
N ASP A 499 -11.95 1.06 -15.48
CA ASP A 499 -10.99 1.02 -16.58
C ASP A 499 -10.30 2.36 -16.77
N PHE A 500 -8.99 2.31 -17.05
CA PHE A 500 -8.19 3.51 -17.28
C PHE A 500 -8.68 4.26 -18.51
N ARG A 501 -8.92 5.55 -18.36
CA ARG A 501 -9.55 6.40 -19.37
C ARG A 501 -8.52 6.98 -20.35
N TRP A 502 -8.08 6.14 -21.31
CA TRP A 502 -7.18 6.55 -22.40
C TRP A 502 -7.70 7.71 -23.25
N ASP A 503 -9.01 7.95 -23.23
CA ASP A 503 -9.61 9.13 -23.86
C ASP A 503 -9.37 10.42 -23.05
N LEU A 504 -9.33 10.33 -21.72
CA LEU A 504 -8.92 11.43 -20.84
C LEU A 504 -7.40 11.65 -20.88
N GLU A 505 -6.62 10.58 -20.89
CA GLU A 505 -5.16 10.64 -21.02
C GLU A 505 -4.74 11.52 -22.20
N LYS A 506 -5.37 11.37 -23.37
CA LYS A 506 -5.09 12.20 -24.57
C LYS A 506 -5.34 13.68 -24.34
N LYS A 507 -6.26 14.04 -23.44
CA LYS A 507 -6.56 15.44 -23.12
C LYS A 507 -5.47 16.13 -22.31
N ARG A 508 -4.55 15.39 -21.66
CA ARG A 508 -3.41 15.97 -20.96
C ARG A 508 -2.49 16.80 -21.87
N SER A 509 -2.52 16.54 -23.16
CA SER A 509 -1.80 17.34 -24.17
C SER A 509 -2.60 18.53 -24.72
N VAL A 510 -3.85 18.73 -24.24
CA VAL A 510 -4.73 19.82 -24.69
C VAL A 510 -4.62 20.99 -23.72
N LYS A 511 -4.06 22.11 -24.19
CA LYS A 511 -3.84 23.29 -23.38
C LYS A 511 -5.10 23.81 -22.70
N GLY A 512 -5.04 23.97 -21.38
CA GLY A 512 -6.12 24.48 -20.55
C GLY A 512 -7.14 23.40 -20.13
N SER A 513 -6.92 22.14 -20.52
CA SER A 513 -7.75 21.03 -20.06
C SER A 513 -7.54 20.74 -18.57
N LEU A 514 -8.51 20.09 -17.95
CA LEU A 514 -8.39 19.59 -16.57
C LEU A 514 -7.22 18.61 -16.46
N GLN A 515 -7.10 17.68 -17.40
CA GLN A 515 -6.09 16.65 -17.43
C GLN A 515 -4.67 17.22 -17.56
N GLU A 516 -4.46 18.27 -18.40
CA GLU A 516 -3.18 18.99 -18.46
C GLU A 516 -2.81 19.56 -17.10
N LYS A 517 -3.74 20.28 -16.46
CA LYS A 517 -3.48 20.95 -15.18
C LYS A 517 -3.05 19.94 -14.09
N ILE A 518 -3.73 18.82 -14.00
CA ILE A 518 -3.44 17.79 -13.00
C ILE A 518 -2.13 17.08 -13.35
N PHE A 519 -1.99 16.58 -14.57
CA PHE A 519 -0.82 15.84 -15.01
C PHE A 519 0.45 16.68 -14.88
N ASP A 520 0.47 17.87 -15.46
CA ASP A 520 1.62 18.78 -15.40
C ASP A 520 1.91 19.23 -13.96
N GLY A 521 0.86 19.44 -13.17
CA GLY A 521 0.99 19.77 -11.75
C GLY A 521 1.71 18.68 -10.96
N ILE A 522 1.27 17.43 -11.07
CA ILE A 522 1.90 16.28 -10.40
C ILE A 522 3.32 16.07 -10.92
N ARG A 523 3.53 16.09 -12.25
CA ARG A 523 4.85 15.95 -12.87
C ARG A 523 5.85 17.01 -12.40
N LYS A 524 5.38 18.24 -12.24
CA LYS A 524 6.19 19.34 -11.68
C LYS A 524 6.64 19.04 -10.25
N LEU A 525 5.72 18.60 -9.39
CA LEU A 525 6.02 18.25 -8.01
C LEU A 525 7.04 17.09 -7.93
N GLU A 526 6.86 16.04 -8.71
CA GLU A 526 7.79 14.90 -8.79
C GLU A 526 9.17 15.31 -9.30
N THR A 527 9.20 16.21 -10.29
CA THR A 527 10.46 16.73 -10.84
C THR A 527 11.23 17.52 -9.79
N ILE A 528 10.54 18.39 -9.04
CA ILE A 528 11.15 19.13 -7.93
C ILE A 528 11.65 18.15 -6.87
N ARG A 529 10.83 17.18 -6.45
CA ARG A 529 11.23 16.17 -5.49
C ARG A 529 12.50 15.43 -5.93
N ALA A 530 12.59 15.05 -7.21
CA ALA A 530 13.73 14.35 -7.76
C ALA A 530 15.02 15.20 -7.85
N GLN A 531 14.88 16.53 -7.90
CA GLN A 531 16.02 17.45 -7.96
C GLN A 531 16.69 17.67 -6.60
N TYR A 532 15.90 17.64 -5.50
CA TYR A 532 16.37 17.99 -4.18
C TYR A 532 16.48 16.77 -3.25
N PRO A 533 17.70 16.38 -2.82
CA PRO A 533 17.95 15.29 -1.90
C PRO A 533 17.18 15.36 -0.57
N VAL A 534 16.80 16.55 -0.11
CA VAL A 534 15.98 16.74 1.10
C VAL A 534 14.66 15.98 1.07
N PHE A 535 14.18 15.55 -0.09
CA PHE A 535 13.00 14.72 -0.23
C PHE A 535 13.26 13.20 -0.12
N CYS A 536 14.52 12.77 0.12
CA CYS A 536 14.83 11.36 0.35
C CYS A 536 14.20 10.83 1.65
N THR A 537 14.09 9.51 1.77
CA THR A 537 13.51 8.86 2.95
C THR A 537 14.31 9.09 4.23
N ASP A 538 15.65 9.27 4.10
CA ASP A 538 16.55 9.47 5.23
C ASP A 538 16.55 10.89 5.79
N ALA A 539 15.91 11.85 5.13
CA ALA A 539 15.78 13.22 5.62
C ALA A 539 15.09 13.26 6.99
N ARG A 540 15.55 14.15 7.86
CA ARG A 540 14.79 14.47 9.08
C ARG A 540 13.48 15.13 8.68
N VAL A 541 12.39 14.73 9.32
CA VAL A 541 11.06 15.29 9.08
C VAL A 541 10.41 15.56 10.42
N TRP A 542 9.83 16.73 10.60
CA TRP A 542 9.02 17.06 11.78
C TRP A 542 7.95 18.09 11.43
N THR A 543 6.89 18.12 12.21
CA THR A 543 5.83 19.14 12.04
C THR A 543 6.16 20.39 12.83
N ILE A 544 5.67 21.53 12.35
CA ILE A 544 5.76 22.82 13.03
C ILE A 544 4.38 23.40 13.29
N ASP A 545 4.29 24.25 14.29
CA ASP A 545 3.07 25.02 14.57
C ASP A 545 2.94 26.18 13.58
N THR A 546 1.78 26.33 13.00
CA THR A 546 1.41 27.40 12.06
C THR A 546 0.43 28.40 12.67
N TRP A 547 0.01 28.16 13.93
CA TRP A 547 -1.01 28.90 14.66
C TRP A 547 -2.40 28.93 14.01
N ASP A 548 -2.64 27.99 13.08
CA ASP A 548 -3.94 27.71 12.47
C ASP A 548 -4.10 26.19 12.29
N ASP A 549 -5.12 25.62 12.94
CA ASP A 549 -5.37 24.17 12.92
C ASP A 549 -5.85 23.66 11.54
N SER A 550 -6.00 24.51 10.54
CA SER A 550 -6.27 24.12 9.15
C SER A 550 -5.02 24.14 8.25
N ILE A 551 -3.86 24.57 8.77
CA ILE A 551 -2.62 24.62 8.01
C ILE A 551 -1.61 23.63 8.58
N LEU A 552 -1.25 22.63 7.83
CA LEU A 552 -0.15 21.72 8.18
C LEU A 552 1.19 22.36 7.80
N GLY A 553 2.09 22.49 8.77
CA GLY A 553 3.49 22.86 8.55
C GLY A 553 4.40 21.64 8.75
N LEU A 554 5.27 21.38 7.79
CA LEU A 554 6.21 20.27 7.78
C LEU A 554 7.60 20.78 7.42
N VAL A 555 8.62 20.40 8.19
CA VAL A 555 10.02 20.70 7.85
C VAL A 555 10.73 19.43 7.45
N ARG A 556 11.51 19.51 6.39
CA ARG A 556 12.45 18.46 5.95
C ARG A 556 13.86 19.02 5.96
N GLU A 557 14.82 18.22 6.39
CA GLU A 557 16.24 18.60 6.46
C GLU A 557 17.13 17.42 6.07
N TYR A 558 18.05 17.65 5.15
CA TYR A 558 19.03 16.67 4.73
C TYR A 558 20.32 17.37 4.24
N GLY A 559 21.45 17.08 4.91
CA GLY A 559 22.70 17.80 4.66
C GLY A 559 22.54 19.30 4.92
N GLU A 560 22.79 20.11 3.92
CA GLU A 560 22.63 21.58 3.98
C GLU A 560 21.26 22.06 3.47
N GLU A 561 20.43 21.14 2.96
CA GLU A 561 19.11 21.47 2.44
C GLU A 561 18.05 21.44 3.53
N LYS A 562 17.22 22.49 3.57
CA LYS A 562 16.07 22.59 4.45
C LYS A 562 14.88 23.15 3.69
N VAL A 563 13.76 22.42 3.73
CA VAL A 563 12.49 22.81 3.11
C VAL A 563 11.41 22.90 4.18
N ILE A 564 10.66 23.99 4.17
CA ILE A 564 9.43 24.19 4.95
C ILE A 564 8.26 24.00 3.98
N ALA A 565 7.48 22.96 4.17
CA ALA A 565 6.29 22.68 3.38
C ALA A 565 5.05 23.12 4.16
N LEU A 566 4.18 23.90 3.53
CA LEU A 566 2.94 24.44 4.12
C LEU A 566 1.76 24.00 3.26
N PHE A 567 0.70 23.47 3.89
CA PHE A 567 -0.49 22.93 3.24
C PHE A 567 -1.74 23.49 3.90
N ASN A 568 -2.54 24.25 3.15
CA ASN A 568 -3.80 24.81 3.64
C ASN A 568 -4.97 23.86 3.31
N PHE A 569 -5.52 23.18 4.32
CA PHE A 569 -6.67 22.30 4.18
C PHE A 569 -8.03 23.03 4.20
N SER A 570 -8.02 24.36 4.27
CA SER A 570 -9.23 25.19 4.29
C SER A 570 -9.62 25.66 2.89
N GLU A 571 -10.94 25.80 2.66
CA GLU A 571 -11.51 26.46 1.47
C GLU A 571 -11.31 27.98 1.43
N PHE A 572 -10.66 28.56 2.44
CA PHE A 572 -10.37 29.98 2.57
C PHE A 572 -8.88 30.26 2.53
N ASP A 573 -8.53 31.46 2.07
CA ASP A 573 -7.17 31.96 2.19
C ASP A 573 -6.82 32.14 3.68
N LYS A 574 -5.62 31.74 4.05
CA LYS A 574 -5.15 31.68 5.44
C LYS A 574 -3.76 32.29 5.57
N VAL A 575 -3.34 32.56 6.79
CA VAL A 575 -1.98 33.01 7.10
C VAL A 575 -1.31 32.02 8.04
N ALA A 576 -0.20 31.45 7.61
CA ALA A 576 0.65 30.62 8.45
C ALA A 576 1.68 31.49 9.18
N TRP A 577 1.68 31.42 10.50
CA TRP A 577 2.72 32.05 11.33
C TRP A 577 3.72 30.97 11.72
N ILE A 578 4.94 31.03 11.20
CA ILE A 578 5.98 30.06 11.47
C ILE A 578 7.12 30.66 12.26
N ASN A 579 7.66 29.89 13.22
CA ASN A 579 8.77 30.29 14.09
C ASN A 579 10.10 29.71 13.61
N GLU A 580 10.33 29.76 12.31
CA GLU A 580 11.61 29.40 11.70
C GLU A 580 12.49 30.61 11.53
N GLU A 581 13.73 30.43 11.09
CA GLU A 581 14.68 31.55 10.92
C GLU A 581 14.14 32.61 9.97
N ASP A 582 14.19 33.85 10.38
CA ASP A 582 13.83 35.00 9.53
C ASP A 582 14.70 35.02 8.26
N GLY A 583 14.15 35.41 7.14
CA GLY A 583 14.85 35.56 5.88
C GLY A 583 13.97 35.32 4.66
N MET A 584 14.63 35.46 3.52
CA MET A 584 13.99 35.15 2.22
C MET A 584 14.09 33.69 1.91
N TYR A 585 12.97 33.13 1.45
CA TYR A 585 12.83 31.78 0.98
C TYR A 585 12.30 31.78 -0.45
N THR A 586 12.72 30.82 -1.24
CA THR A 586 12.13 30.58 -2.56
C THR A 586 11.16 29.43 -2.48
N ASP A 587 9.92 29.64 -2.92
CA ASP A 587 8.96 28.54 -3.12
C ASP A 587 9.38 27.74 -4.35
N LEU A 588 9.77 26.50 -4.14
CA LEU A 588 10.25 25.59 -5.21
C LEU A 588 9.17 25.31 -6.27
N ILE A 589 7.88 25.43 -5.89
CA ILE A 589 6.75 25.16 -6.78
C ILE A 589 6.51 26.32 -7.72
N SER A 590 6.47 27.56 -7.22
CA SER A 590 6.18 28.73 -8.05
C SER A 590 7.43 29.49 -8.50
N GLY A 591 8.58 29.26 -7.87
CA GLY A 591 9.82 30.01 -8.07
C GLY A 591 9.80 31.42 -7.47
N ARG A 592 8.81 31.75 -6.64
CA ARG A 592 8.68 33.10 -6.03
C ARG A 592 9.46 33.18 -4.73
N ALA A 593 10.15 34.31 -4.54
CA ALA A 593 10.75 34.66 -3.27
C ALA A 593 9.70 35.22 -2.33
N MET A 594 9.74 34.82 -1.05
CA MET A 594 8.85 35.30 -0.01
C MET A 594 9.49 35.23 1.38
N GLU A 595 9.03 36.05 2.31
CA GLU A 595 9.42 35.92 3.71
C GLU A 595 8.70 34.74 4.36
N ALA A 596 9.40 33.98 5.21
CA ALA A 596 8.83 32.81 5.90
C ALA A 596 7.98 33.17 7.14
N LYS A 597 7.66 34.46 7.33
CA LYS A 597 6.91 34.96 8.49
C LYS A 597 5.56 35.53 8.06
N GLY A 598 4.47 34.99 8.57
CA GLY A 598 3.12 35.42 8.16
C GLY A 598 2.84 35.10 6.68
N VAL A 599 3.03 33.87 6.29
CA VAL A 599 2.86 33.43 4.90
C VAL A 599 1.38 33.34 4.55
N GLU A 600 0.93 34.16 3.60
CA GLU A 600 -0.42 34.04 3.05
C GLU A 600 -0.50 32.82 2.10
N ILE A 601 -1.41 31.88 2.41
CA ILE A 601 -1.62 30.65 1.64
C ILE A 601 -3.05 30.64 1.10
N PRO A 602 -3.25 30.58 -0.22
CA PRO A 602 -4.60 30.54 -0.78
C PRO A 602 -5.35 29.28 -0.36
N ALA A 603 -6.66 29.31 -0.51
CA ALA A 603 -7.53 28.16 -0.28
C ALA A 603 -6.97 26.91 -0.99
N TYR A 604 -6.77 25.82 -0.23
CA TYR A 604 -6.14 24.58 -0.71
C TYR A 604 -4.76 24.79 -1.36
N GLY A 605 -4.05 25.83 -0.94
CA GLY A 605 -2.70 26.17 -1.44
C GLY A 605 -1.60 25.34 -0.79
N VAL A 606 -0.48 25.27 -1.48
CA VAL A 606 0.74 24.61 -1.01
C VAL A 606 1.97 25.45 -1.35
N TYR A 607 2.95 25.46 -0.46
CA TYR A 607 4.29 26.00 -0.69
C TYR A 607 5.36 25.03 -0.22
N TRP A 608 6.45 24.92 -0.98
CA TRP A 608 7.69 24.27 -0.59
C TRP A 608 8.81 25.32 -0.51
N LEU A 609 8.99 25.89 0.66
CA LEU A 609 9.89 27.00 0.90
C LEU A 609 11.30 26.52 1.22
N MET A 610 12.27 26.85 0.37
CA MET A 610 13.68 26.57 0.59
C MET A 610 14.40 27.88 0.85
N ARG A 611 15.24 27.90 1.90
CA ARG A 611 16.02 29.09 2.22
C ARG A 611 17.03 29.36 1.10
N GLU A 612 17.11 30.61 0.63
CA GLU A 612 18.21 31.04 -0.22
C GLU A 612 19.49 31.01 0.62
N ASN A 613 20.44 30.17 0.27
CA ASN A 613 21.78 30.22 0.85
C ASN A 613 22.36 31.57 0.46
N GLY A 614 22.37 32.53 1.38
CA GLY A 614 22.96 33.84 1.16
C GLY A 614 24.39 33.64 0.72
N ILE A 615 24.73 34.16 -0.46
CA ILE A 615 26.13 34.43 -0.80
C ILE A 615 26.60 35.30 0.36
N GLU A 616 27.43 34.76 1.28
CA GLU A 616 28.17 35.60 2.21
C GLU A 616 28.94 36.57 1.34
N GLU A 617 28.42 37.81 1.23
CA GLU A 617 29.23 38.91 0.76
C GLU A 617 30.36 39.05 1.78
N ASN A 618 31.48 38.42 1.45
CA ASN A 618 32.76 38.73 2.10
C ASN A 618 33.01 40.22 1.96
N LYS A 619 32.63 40.97 3.07
CA LYS A 619 33.12 42.31 3.30
C LYS A 619 34.41 42.26 4.10
#